data_fb85224abfda5e2878f17d888fcea31b
#
_entry.id   fb85224abfda5e2878f17d888fcea31b
#
_cell.length_a   1.000
_cell.length_b   1.000
_cell.length_c   1.000
_cell.angle_alpha   90.00
_cell.angle_beta   90.00
_cell.angle_gamma   90.00
#
_symmetry.space_group_name_H-M   'P 1'
#
loop_
_entity.id
_entity.type
_entity.pdbx_description
1 polymer ?
#
loop_
_entity_poly.entity_id
_entity_poly.type
_entity_poly.pdbx_seq_one_letter_code
_entity_poly.pdbx_strand_id
1 'polypeptide(L)'
;MALVLISVVIIVLFIPRNSGPQFRYDVGKPWMYGSLIAKFDFPIYKTDEAIKQERDSLLRNFEPYFNFKDNMESAQMTRFFEDFTGGLPGMPATYTNIVADKLHQLYKSGIMGATEFSSIAQDTTKMIRVIDGKTAYSVRISRVLSTMTAYEQIYLDERLAPYRAQLQRCNLNEYIEPNLIYDKARSEAARNDLLGQIPLASGMVLAGPKIVDRG
;
A
#
# COMPACT_ATOMS: atom_id res chain seq x y z
N MET A 1 7.50 52.17 -45.90
CA MET A 1 6.77 50.88 -45.98
C MET A 1 7.48 49.88 -46.89
N ALA A 2 7.84 50.21 -48.16
CA ALA A 2 8.48 49.24 -49.07
C ALA A 2 9.84 48.70 -48.57
N LEU A 3 10.71 49.52 -47.96
CA LEU A 3 11.99 49.10 -47.40
C LEU A 3 11.87 48.08 -46.26
N VAL A 4 10.84 48.25 -45.41
CA VAL A 4 10.60 47.28 -44.28
C VAL A 4 10.10 45.93 -44.81
N LEU A 5 9.27 45.93 -45.84
CA LEU A 5 8.79 44.73 -46.48
C LEU A 5 9.96 43.94 -47.15
N ILE A 6 10.84 44.66 -47.82
CA ILE A 6 12.03 44.07 -48.46
C ILE A 6 12.97 43.46 -47.41
N SER A 7 13.23 44.15 -46.30
CA SER A 7 14.08 43.63 -45.23
C SER A 7 13.48 42.37 -44.55
N VAL A 8 12.18 42.33 -44.35
CA VAL A 8 11.50 41.14 -43.78
C VAL A 8 11.59 39.94 -44.74
N VAL A 9 11.42 40.16 -46.06
CA VAL A 9 11.57 39.10 -47.07
C VAL A 9 13.01 38.59 -47.11
N ILE A 10 14.00 39.47 -47.04
CA ILE A 10 15.40 39.05 -46.98
C ILE A 10 15.68 38.24 -45.72
N ILE A 11 15.22 38.65 -44.53
CA ILE A 11 15.40 37.90 -43.28
C ILE A 11 14.77 36.50 -43.40
N VAL A 12 13.55 36.41 -43.91
CA VAL A 12 12.84 35.13 -44.06
C VAL A 12 13.54 34.20 -45.07
N LEU A 13 14.16 34.72 -46.13
CA LEU A 13 14.91 33.94 -47.09
C LEU A 13 16.28 33.48 -46.55
N PHE A 14 16.92 34.22 -45.67
CA PHE A 14 18.21 33.91 -45.06
C PHE A 14 18.12 33.22 -43.70
N ILE A 15 16.91 33.06 -43.12
CA ILE A 15 16.77 32.20 -41.93
C ILE A 15 17.16 30.76 -42.32
N PRO A 16 18.25 30.20 -41.73
CA PRO A 16 18.62 28.84 -42.01
C PRO A 16 17.46 27.92 -41.57
N ARG A 17 16.79 27.34 -42.56
CA ARG A 17 15.84 26.25 -42.27
C ARG A 17 16.69 25.07 -41.84
N ASN A 18 16.76 24.86 -40.51
CA ASN A 18 17.46 23.71 -39.93
C ASN A 18 16.76 22.42 -40.37
N SER A 19 17.05 22.00 -41.59
CA SER A 19 16.82 20.65 -42.08
C SER A 19 17.95 19.78 -41.52
N GLY A 20 17.95 19.50 -40.21
CA GLY A 20 18.81 18.47 -39.67
C GLY A 20 18.54 17.17 -40.45
N PRO A 21 19.53 16.27 -40.56
CA PRO A 21 19.36 15.03 -41.29
C PRO A 21 18.16 14.27 -40.68
N GLN A 22 17.07 14.16 -41.46
CA GLN A 22 15.90 13.37 -41.05
C GLN A 22 16.25 11.89 -41.28
N PHE A 23 16.65 11.21 -40.21
CA PHE A 23 16.85 9.77 -40.24
C PHE A 23 15.48 9.09 -40.16
N ARG A 24 15.16 8.21 -41.09
CA ARG A 24 14.04 7.26 -40.99
C ARG A 24 14.58 5.96 -40.43
N TYR A 25 13.97 5.48 -39.36
CA TYR A 25 14.29 4.19 -38.78
C TYR A 25 13.03 3.36 -38.59
N ASP A 26 13.14 2.07 -38.75
CA ASP A 26 12.13 1.09 -38.42
C ASP A 26 12.76 0.07 -37.49
N VAL A 27 12.07 -0.26 -36.38
CA VAL A 27 12.56 -1.27 -35.43
C VAL A 27 12.68 -2.63 -36.14
N GLY A 28 13.82 -3.26 -35.99
CA GLY A 28 14.10 -4.57 -36.61
C GLY A 28 14.60 -4.52 -38.06
N LYS A 29 14.76 -3.34 -38.65
CA LYS A 29 15.40 -3.18 -39.98
C LYS A 29 16.85 -2.69 -39.85
N PRO A 30 17.74 -3.05 -40.81
CA PRO A 30 19.11 -2.56 -40.84
C PRO A 30 19.18 -1.04 -40.94
N TRP A 31 20.14 -0.44 -40.23
CA TRP A 31 20.43 0.98 -40.31
C TRP A 31 21.09 1.34 -41.64
N MET A 32 20.41 2.16 -42.46
CA MET A 32 20.82 2.47 -43.82
C MET A 32 21.75 3.67 -43.95
N TYR A 33 21.98 4.40 -42.89
CA TYR A 33 22.78 5.62 -42.88
C TYR A 33 24.21 5.33 -42.35
N GLY A 34 25.06 6.38 -42.33
CA GLY A 34 26.38 6.25 -41.72
C GLY A 34 26.31 6.07 -40.18
N SER A 35 27.47 5.77 -39.59
CA SER A 35 27.56 5.57 -38.15
C SER A 35 26.95 6.76 -37.36
N LEU A 36 26.01 6.46 -36.45
CA LEU A 36 25.43 7.45 -35.59
C LEU A 36 26.21 7.51 -34.26
N ILE A 37 26.78 8.68 -33.98
CA ILE A 37 27.58 8.93 -32.78
C ILE A 37 26.78 9.84 -31.83
N ALA A 38 26.76 9.55 -30.54
CA ALA A 38 26.20 10.43 -29.55
C ALA A 38 26.96 11.74 -29.45
N LYS A 39 26.33 12.87 -29.77
CA LYS A 39 26.93 14.20 -29.69
C LYS A 39 26.92 14.82 -28.31
N PHE A 40 26.07 14.33 -27.42
CA PHE A 40 25.90 14.75 -26.05
C PHE A 40 25.39 13.57 -25.21
N ASP A 41 25.49 13.68 -23.90
CA ASP A 41 24.98 12.70 -22.96
C ASP A 41 23.45 12.74 -22.96
N PHE A 42 22.80 11.58 -23.03
CA PHE A 42 21.35 11.51 -22.91
C PHE A 42 20.91 10.24 -22.16
N PRO A 43 19.81 10.32 -21.36
CA PRO A 43 19.28 9.17 -20.66
C PRO A 43 18.54 8.22 -21.61
N ILE A 44 18.66 6.93 -21.35
CA ILE A 44 17.78 5.90 -21.93
C ILE A 44 16.62 5.71 -21.00
N TYR A 45 15.43 6.16 -21.39
CA TYR A 45 14.23 5.98 -20.58
C TYR A 45 13.74 4.53 -20.61
N LYS A 46 13.20 4.08 -19.49
CA LYS A 46 12.49 2.80 -19.41
C LYS A 46 11.18 2.88 -20.20
N THR A 47 10.72 1.74 -20.73
CA THR A 47 9.38 1.65 -21.31
C THR A 47 8.31 1.73 -20.19
N ASP A 48 7.10 2.13 -20.57
CA ASP A 48 5.98 2.19 -19.63
C ASP A 48 5.69 0.83 -18.99
N GLU A 49 5.87 -0.26 -19.77
CA GLU A 49 5.73 -1.63 -19.28
C GLU A 49 6.78 -1.98 -18.22
N ALA A 50 8.03 -1.59 -18.44
CA ALA A 50 9.12 -1.82 -17.48
C ALA A 50 8.90 -1.05 -16.18
N ILE A 51 8.47 0.22 -16.28
CA ILE A 51 8.11 1.05 -15.13
C ILE A 51 6.94 0.41 -14.37
N LYS A 52 5.91 -0.05 -15.07
CA LYS A 52 4.75 -0.72 -14.47
C LYS A 52 5.14 -2.00 -13.72
N GLN A 53 5.96 -2.85 -14.34
CA GLN A 53 6.44 -4.08 -13.70
C GLN A 53 7.25 -3.79 -12.43
N GLU A 54 8.11 -2.78 -12.46
CA GLU A 54 8.90 -2.36 -11.30
C GLU A 54 8.01 -1.81 -10.17
N ARG A 55 7.01 -0.99 -10.51
CA ARG A 55 5.99 -0.50 -9.55
C ARG A 55 5.22 -1.65 -8.92
N ASP A 56 4.74 -2.59 -9.73
CA ASP A 56 3.98 -3.74 -9.23
C ASP A 56 4.84 -4.63 -8.33
N SER A 57 6.13 -4.78 -8.65
CA SER A 57 7.08 -5.53 -7.84
C SER A 57 7.33 -4.86 -6.49
N LEU A 58 7.53 -3.54 -6.45
CA LEU A 58 7.72 -2.78 -5.21
C LEU A 58 6.48 -2.80 -4.34
N LEU A 59 5.30 -2.62 -4.93
CA LEU A 59 4.03 -2.59 -4.21
C LEU A 59 3.61 -3.97 -3.67
N ARG A 60 4.13 -5.05 -4.22
CA ARG A 60 3.85 -6.41 -3.73
C ARG A 60 4.25 -6.60 -2.28
N ASN A 61 5.37 -6.02 -1.89
CA ASN A 61 5.91 -6.11 -0.53
C ASN A 61 5.60 -4.88 0.33
N PHE A 62 4.73 -3.99 -0.16
CA PHE A 62 4.34 -2.81 0.61
C PHE A 62 3.49 -3.18 1.82
N GLU A 63 3.88 -2.72 3.00
CA GLU A 63 3.18 -2.90 4.27
C GLU A 63 2.38 -1.65 4.60
N PRO A 64 1.02 -1.68 4.53
CA PRO A 64 0.19 -0.56 4.93
C PRO A 64 0.29 -0.33 6.44
N TYR A 65 0.16 0.94 6.85
CA TYR A 65 0.29 1.36 8.24
C TYR A 65 -1.03 1.30 8.99
N PHE A 66 -0.97 0.80 10.21
CA PHE A 66 -2.08 0.76 11.15
C PHE A 66 -1.64 1.31 12.49
N ASN A 67 -2.47 2.14 13.12
CA ASN A 67 -2.27 2.62 14.48
C ASN A 67 -2.94 1.65 15.45
N PHE A 68 -2.18 1.15 16.42
CA PHE A 68 -2.71 0.37 17.53
C PHE A 68 -3.30 1.31 18.60
N LYS A 69 -4.52 1.03 19.03
CA LYS A 69 -5.24 1.78 20.05
C LYS A 69 -5.36 0.93 21.31
N ASP A 70 -4.42 1.07 22.22
CA ASP A 70 -4.36 0.37 23.51
C ASP A 70 -5.53 0.72 24.44
N ASN A 71 -6.02 1.95 24.35
CA ASN A 71 -7.16 2.42 25.15
C ASN A 71 -8.52 1.77 24.77
N MET A 72 -8.64 1.16 23.59
CA MET A 72 -9.88 0.50 23.16
C MET A 72 -10.19 -0.70 24.03
N GLU A 73 -9.19 -1.53 24.34
CA GLU A 73 -9.36 -2.67 25.24
C GLU A 73 -9.89 -2.22 26.60
N SER A 74 -9.22 -1.27 27.25
CA SER A 74 -9.61 -0.81 28.58
C SER A 74 -11.00 -0.19 28.60
N ALA A 75 -11.38 0.57 27.57
CA ALA A 75 -12.72 1.16 27.46
C ALA A 75 -13.81 0.08 27.33
N GLN A 76 -13.60 -0.91 26.46
CA GLN A 76 -14.58 -1.98 26.23
C GLN A 76 -14.66 -2.95 27.43
N MET A 77 -13.54 -3.21 28.09
CA MET A 77 -13.52 -4.03 29.30
C MET A 77 -14.26 -3.34 30.45
N THR A 78 -14.07 -2.03 30.62
CA THR A 78 -14.83 -1.24 31.64
C THR A 78 -16.33 -1.34 31.36
N ARG A 79 -16.75 -1.06 30.10
CA ARG A 79 -18.15 -1.16 29.69
C ARG A 79 -18.71 -2.57 29.90
N PHE A 80 -17.94 -3.61 29.55
CA PHE A 80 -18.36 -5.00 29.78
C PHE A 80 -18.63 -5.31 31.26
N PHE A 81 -17.74 -4.89 32.15
CA PHE A 81 -17.94 -5.12 33.59
C PHE A 81 -19.05 -4.25 34.18
N GLU A 82 -19.30 -3.06 33.68
CA GLU A 82 -20.43 -2.21 34.09
C GLU A 82 -21.76 -2.85 33.69
N ASP A 83 -21.89 -3.31 32.44
CA ASP A 83 -23.09 -3.93 31.89
C ASP A 83 -23.39 -5.29 32.57
N PHE A 84 -22.35 -6.03 32.94
CA PHE A 84 -22.47 -7.35 33.59
C PHE A 84 -22.02 -7.36 35.07
N THR A 85 -22.29 -6.29 35.81
CA THR A 85 -21.93 -6.19 37.23
C THR A 85 -22.51 -7.34 38.07
N GLY A 86 -23.72 -7.84 37.72
CA GLY A 86 -24.37 -9.00 38.33
C GLY A 86 -23.97 -10.36 37.76
N GLY A 87 -23.03 -10.38 36.83
CA GLY A 87 -22.66 -11.55 36.04
C GLY A 87 -23.49 -11.72 34.76
N LEU A 88 -23.04 -12.62 33.90
CA LEU A 88 -23.71 -12.92 32.64
C LEU A 88 -25.05 -13.66 32.88
N PRO A 89 -26.14 -13.26 32.19
CA PRO A 89 -27.47 -13.83 32.46
C PRO A 89 -27.53 -15.35 32.26
N GLY A 90 -28.00 -16.08 33.27
CA GLY A 90 -28.17 -17.53 33.21
C GLY A 90 -26.88 -18.33 33.28
N MET A 91 -25.78 -17.70 33.72
CA MET A 91 -24.48 -18.35 33.86
C MET A 91 -23.90 -18.12 35.26
N PRO A 92 -23.02 -19.05 35.75
CA PRO A 92 -22.27 -18.80 37.00
C PRO A 92 -21.38 -17.56 36.86
N ALA A 93 -21.17 -16.80 37.96
CA ALA A 93 -20.37 -15.58 37.95
C ALA A 93 -18.94 -15.74 37.47
N THR A 94 -18.36 -16.91 37.57
CA THR A 94 -17.02 -17.25 37.07
C THR A 94 -16.90 -17.09 35.54
N TYR A 95 -18.01 -17.25 34.80
CA TYR A 95 -18.00 -17.13 33.33
C TYR A 95 -17.81 -15.69 32.86
N THR A 96 -18.16 -14.69 33.64
CA THR A 96 -17.87 -13.28 33.34
C THR A 96 -16.36 -13.05 33.18
N ASN A 97 -15.56 -13.60 34.11
CA ASN A 97 -14.10 -13.51 34.01
C ASN A 97 -13.53 -14.32 32.81
N ILE A 98 -14.12 -15.48 32.50
CA ILE A 98 -13.68 -16.27 31.34
C ILE A 98 -13.92 -15.50 30.02
N VAL A 99 -15.08 -14.84 29.90
CA VAL A 99 -15.38 -14.01 28.73
C VAL A 99 -14.45 -12.78 28.69
N ALA A 100 -14.22 -12.15 29.84
CA ALA A 100 -13.30 -11.02 29.96
C ALA A 100 -11.87 -11.40 29.54
N ASP A 101 -11.35 -12.53 30.02
CA ASP A 101 -10.04 -13.07 29.62
C ASP A 101 -9.98 -13.33 28.12
N LYS A 102 -11.06 -13.85 27.54
CA LYS A 102 -11.12 -14.06 26.09
C LYS A 102 -11.10 -12.76 25.32
N LEU A 103 -11.89 -11.76 25.71
CA LEU A 103 -11.88 -10.42 25.12
C LEU A 103 -10.47 -9.81 25.19
N HIS A 104 -9.79 -9.90 26.35
CA HIS A 104 -8.42 -9.45 26.50
C HIS A 104 -7.47 -10.10 25.49
N GLN A 105 -7.55 -11.43 25.31
CA GLN A 105 -6.73 -12.16 24.35
C GLN A 105 -7.00 -11.70 22.90
N LEU A 106 -8.28 -11.44 22.55
CA LEU A 106 -8.65 -10.96 21.22
C LEU A 106 -8.07 -9.57 20.95
N TYR A 107 -8.16 -8.64 21.91
CA TYR A 107 -7.58 -7.31 21.82
C TYR A 107 -6.05 -7.34 21.68
N LYS A 108 -5.37 -8.23 22.39
CA LYS A 108 -3.92 -8.46 22.25
C LYS A 108 -3.51 -8.96 20.86
N SER A 109 -4.37 -9.76 20.21
CA SER A 109 -4.10 -10.24 18.86
C SER A 109 -4.21 -9.12 17.81
N GLY A 110 -4.92 -8.04 18.15
CA GLY A 110 -5.25 -6.95 17.24
C GLY A 110 -6.51 -7.25 16.44
N ILE A 111 -7.48 -6.34 16.55
CA ILE A 111 -8.78 -6.42 15.87
C ILE A 111 -8.85 -5.31 14.82
N MET A 112 -9.14 -5.68 13.61
CA MET A 112 -9.29 -4.79 12.46
C MET A 112 -10.75 -4.72 12.02
N GLY A 113 -11.18 -3.60 11.47
CA GLY A 113 -12.49 -3.47 10.86
C GLY A 113 -12.70 -4.50 9.73
N ALA A 114 -13.91 -4.99 9.57
CA ALA A 114 -14.21 -6.05 8.59
C ALA A 114 -13.88 -5.62 7.15
N THR A 115 -14.13 -4.36 6.81
CA THR A 115 -13.86 -3.81 5.46
C THR A 115 -12.38 -3.74 5.17
N GLU A 116 -11.59 -3.18 6.09
CA GLU A 116 -10.13 -3.08 5.97
C GLU A 116 -9.50 -4.46 5.93
N PHE A 117 -9.95 -5.35 6.81
CA PHE A 117 -9.47 -6.73 6.84
C PHE A 117 -9.72 -7.45 5.51
N SER A 118 -10.94 -7.38 4.96
CA SER A 118 -11.29 -8.05 3.70
C SER A 118 -10.48 -7.53 2.51
N SER A 119 -10.11 -6.25 2.51
CA SER A 119 -9.30 -5.64 1.44
C SER A 119 -7.85 -6.13 1.43
N ILE A 120 -7.32 -6.56 2.59
CA ILE A 120 -5.91 -6.96 2.75
C ILE A 120 -5.78 -8.49 2.83
N ALA A 121 -6.75 -9.16 3.43
CA ALA A 121 -6.70 -10.59 3.75
C ALA A 121 -6.86 -11.52 2.54
N GLN A 122 -7.05 -10.99 1.32
CA GLN A 122 -6.99 -11.78 0.09
C GLN A 122 -5.66 -12.51 -0.08
N ASP A 123 -4.59 -11.95 0.50
CA ASP A 123 -3.28 -12.58 0.59
C ASP A 123 -2.88 -12.71 2.06
N THR A 124 -3.03 -13.92 2.61
CA THR A 124 -2.72 -14.23 4.02
C THR A 124 -1.23 -14.10 4.36
N THR A 125 -0.36 -13.99 3.35
CA THR A 125 1.08 -13.78 3.54
C THR A 125 1.45 -12.32 3.72
N LYS A 126 0.54 -11.40 3.41
CA LYS A 126 0.76 -9.96 3.55
C LYS A 126 1.11 -9.58 4.98
N MET A 127 2.03 -8.62 5.04
CA MET A 127 2.42 -7.95 6.26
C MET A 127 1.76 -6.58 6.34
N ILE A 128 1.47 -6.14 7.55
CA ILE A 128 1.06 -4.78 7.88
C ILE A 128 2.08 -4.17 8.83
N ARG A 129 2.24 -2.85 8.80
CA ARG A 129 3.09 -2.11 9.72
C ARG A 129 2.23 -1.52 10.84
N VAL A 130 2.39 -2.04 12.05
CA VAL A 130 1.65 -1.57 13.24
C VAL A 130 2.46 -0.52 13.96
N ILE A 131 1.84 0.61 14.27
CA ILE A 131 2.38 1.69 15.09
C ILE A 131 1.72 1.60 16.47
N ASP A 132 2.54 1.39 17.48
CA ASP A 132 2.14 1.34 18.87
C ASP A 132 2.96 2.38 19.64
N GLY A 133 2.33 3.49 19.98
CA GLY A 133 3.00 4.64 20.60
C GLY A 133 4.18 5.14 19.76
N LYS A 134 5.40 4.88 20.22
CA LYS A 134 6.66 5.28 19.55
C LYS A 134 7.33 4.14 18.78
N THR A 135 6.76 2.95 18.82
CA THR A 135 7.32 1.76 18.17
C THR A 135 6.56 1.42 16.89
N ALA A 136 7.28 0.84 15.93
CA ALA A 136 6.69 0.34 14.70
C ALA A 136 7.22 -1.08 14.44
N TYR A 137 6.31 -2.02 14.19
CA TYR A 137 6.68 -3.40 13.92
C TYR A 137 5.77 -4.01 12.85
N SER A 138 6.27 -5.04 12.17
CA SER A 138 5.52 -5.73 11.13
C SER A 138 4.77 -6.93 11.70
N VAL A 139 3.52 -7.06 11.32
CA VAL A 139 2.64 -8.17 11.71
C VAL A 139 2.07 -8.84 10.47
N ARG A 140 2.04 -10.16 10.48
CA ARG A 140 1.38 -10.92 9.40
C ARG A 140 -0.13 -10.83 9.57
N ILE A 141 -0.86 -10.55 8.47
CA ILE A 141 -2.32 -10.41 8.50
C ILE A 141 -3.03 -11.65 9.06
N SER A 142 -2.46 -12.84 8.89
CA SER A 142 -3.00 -14.09 9.45
C SER A 142 -3.01 -14.15 10.99
N ARG A 143 -2.32 -13.22 11.67
CA ARG A 143 -2.33 -13.10 13.14
C ARG A 143 -3.31 -12.07 13.66
N VAL A 144 -3.87 -11.27 12.77
CA VAL A 144 -4.84 -10.23 13.08
C VAL A 144 -6.25 -10.79 12.91
N LEU A 145 -7.19 -10.31 13.70
CA LEU A 145 -8.59 -10.73 13.64
C LEU A 145 -9.43 -9.63 12.98
N SER A 146 -10.42 -10.02 12.19
CA SER A 146 -11.53 -9.13 11.90
C SER A 146 -12.48 -9.07 13.09
N THR A 147 -13.31 -8.02 13.19
CA THR A 147 -14.37 -7.96 14.20
C THR A 147 -15.26 -9.19 14.17
N MET A 148 -15.57 -9.72 12.99
CA MET A 148 -16.38 -10.94 12.82
C MET A 148 -15.65 -12.17 13.35
N THR A 149 -14.40 -12.38 12.94
CA THR A 149 -13.59 -13.52 13.39
C THR A 149 -13.33 -13.46 14.90
N ALA A 150 -13.13 -12.26 15.46
CA ALA A 150 -12.98 -12.07 16.89
C ALA A 150 -14.25 -12.50 17.64
N TYR A 151 -15.42 -12.12 17.14
CA TYR A 151 -16.71 -12.53 17.71
C TYR A 151 -16.87 -14.06 17.64
N GLU A 152 -16.61 -14.69 16.50
CA GLU A 152 -16.67 -16.14 16.34
C GLU A 152 -15.74 -16.88 17.30
N GLN A 153 -14.54 -16.35 17.55
CA GLN A 153 -13.57 -16.97 18.46
C GLN A 153 -14.01 -17.02 19.91
N ILE A 154 -14.96 -16.15 20.35
CA ILE A 154 -15.54 -16.28 21.69
C ILE A 154 -16.33 -17.59 21.79
N TYR A 155 -17.11 -17.93 20.76
CA TYR A 155 -17.93 -19.14 20.76
C TYR A 155 -17.14 -20.43 20.49
N LEU A 156 -15.92 -20.30 19.98
CA LEU A 156 -15.03 -21.44 19.78
C LEU A 156 -14.22 -21.80 21.02
N ASP A 157 -14.26 -20.96 22.07
CA ASP A 157 -13.58 -21.25 23.33
C ASP A 157 -14.28 -22.42 24.05
N GLU A 158 -13.54 -23.51 24.25
CA GLU A 158 -14.08 -24.73 24.87
C GLU A 158 -14.60 -24.49 26.30
N ARG A 159 -13.99 -23.56 27.03
CA ARG A 159 -14.43 -23.18 28.39
C ARG A 159 -15.84 -22.60 28.41
N LEU A 160 -16.27 -21.99 27.30
CA LEU A 160 -17.58 -21.37 27.13
C LEU A 160 -18.61 -22.29 26.48
N ALA A 161 -18.19 -23.48 26.03
CA ALA A 161 -19.04 -24.44 25.33
C ALA A 161 -20.36 -24.78 26.06
N PRO A 162 -20.38 -24.99 27.40
CA PRO A 162 -21.61 -25.36 28.12
C PRO A 162 -22.71 -24.28 28.08
N TYR A 163 -22.34 -23.00 27.84
CA TYR A 163 -23.25 -21.86 27.93
C TYR A 163 -23.37 -21.07 26.62
N ARG A 164 -23.05 -21.67 25.47
CA ARG A 164 -23.12 -21.01 24.14
C ARG A 164 -24.46 -20.37 23.84
N ALA A 165 -25.56 -21.05 24.19
CA ALA A 165 -26.90 -20.53 23.95
C ALA A 165 -27.21 -19.27 24.79
N GLN A 166 -26.70 -19.21 26.02
CA GLN A 166 -26.84 -18.06 26.91
C GLN A 166 -25.96 -16.90 26.40
N LEU A 167 -24.71 -17.17 26.00
CA LEU A 167 -23.78 -16.18 25.44
C LEU A 167 -24.34 -15.49 24.20
N GLN A 168 -25.05 -16.20 23.33
CA GLN A 168 -25.69 -15.62 22.15
C GLN A 168 -26.71 -14.52 22.48
N ARG A 169 -27.26 -14.54 23.70
CA ARG A 169 -28.22 -13.53 24.19
C ARG A 169 -27.53 -12.31 24.80
N CYS A 170 -26.21 -12.35 24.99
CA CYS A 170 -25.46 -11.29 25.68
C CYS A 170 -24.89 -10.24 24.74
N ASN A 171 -25.19 -10.28 23.43
CA ASN A 171 -24.72 -9.32 22.42
C ASN A 171 -23.23 -8.98 22.52
N LEU A 172 -22.38 -9.97 22.73
CA LEU A 172 -20.93 -9.78 22.97
C LEU A 172 -20.20 -9.07 21.83
N ASN A 173 -20.80 -9.00 20.65
CA ASN A 173 -20.29 -8.20 19.53
C ASN A 173 -20.19 -6.70 19.85
N GLU A 174 -20.97 -6.18 20.80
CA GLU A 174 -20.92 -4.77 21.20
C GLU A 174 -19.64 -4.39 21.94
N TYR A 175 -18.91 -5.38 22.46
CA TYR A 175 -17.64 -5.19 23.17
C TYR A 175 -16.42 -5.51 22.28
N ILE A 176 -16.64 -5.70 20.98
CA ILE A 176 -15.58 -6.01 20.01
C ILE A 176 -15.47 -4.86 19.01
N GLU A 177 -14.58 -3.92 19.30
CA GLU A 177 -14.29 -2.81 18.41
C GLU A 177 -12.86 -2.91 17.83
N PRO A 178 -12.63 -2.37 16.65
CA PRO A 178 -11.28 -2.36 16.06
C PRO A 178 -10.30 -1.57 16.93
N ASN A 179 -9.15 -2.16 17.27
CA ASN A 179 -8.02 -1.47 17.88
C ASN A 179 -6.82 -1.31 16.93
N LEU A 180 -6.91 -1.88 15.72
CA LEU A 180 -6.00 -1.62 14.61
C LEU A 180 -6.72 -0.73 13.59
N ILE A 181 -6.36 0.55 13.58
CA ILE A 181 -6.98 1.57 12.73
C ILE A 181 -6.06 1.91 11.58
N TYR A 182 -6.55 1.79 10.36
CA TYR A 182 -5.79 2.10 9.15
C TYR A 182 -5.34 3.57 9.12
N ASP A 183 -4.03 3.79 8.99
CA ASP A 183 -3.44 5.11 8.81
C ASP A 183 -3.26 5.39 7.31
N LYS A 184 -4.32 5.93 6.72
CA LYS A 184 -4.37 6.25 5.30
C LYS A 184 -3.27 7.24 4.90
N ALA A 185 -3.12 8.32 5.67
CA ALA A 185 -2.18 9.38 5.33
C ALA A 185 -0.73 8.88 5.30
N ARG A 186 -0.33 8.13 6.34
CA ARG A 186 1.02 7.55 6.43
C ARG A 186 1.24 6.46 5.38
N SER A 187 0.24 5.62 5.13
CA SER A 187 0.32 4.57 4.10
C SER A 187 0.48 5.16 2.70
N GLU A 188 -0.28 6.19 2.36
CA GLU A 188 -0.18 6.88 1.06
C GLU A 188 1.16 7.61 0.91
N ALA A 189 1.64 8.30 1.95
CA ALA A 189 2.95 8.94 1.94
C ALA A 189 4.07 7.93 1.70
N ALA A 190 4.11 6.86 2.50
CA ALA A 190 5.13 5.82 2.36
C ALA A 190 5.07 5.10 0.99
N ARG A 191 3.86 4.88 0.47
CA ARG A 191 3.68 4.31 -0.86
C ARG A 191 4.21 5.24 -1.95
N ASN A 192 3.92 6.53 -1.86
CA ASN A 192 4.39 7.54 -2.82
C ASN A 192 5.91 7.70 -2.76
N ASP A 193 6.50 7.71 -1.56
CA ASP A 193 7.94 7.73 -1.38
C ASP A 193 8.61 6.51 -2.01
N LEU A 194 8.05 5.33 -1.82
CA LEU A 194 8.53 4.09 -2.43
C LEU A 194 8.48 4.16 -3.96
N LEU A 195 7.38 4.63 -4.52
CA LEU A 195 7.20 4.76 -5.96
C LEU A 195 8.08 5.88 -6.55
N GLY A 196 8.35 6.94 -5.79
CA GLY A 196 9.24 8.03 -6.18
C GLY A 196 10.71 7.62 -6.31
N GLN A 197 11.11 6.49 -5.75
CA GLN A 197 12.47 5.94 -5.86
C GLN A 197 12.73 5.24 -7.20
N ILE A 198 11.71 5.00 -8.01
CA ILE A 198 11.86 4.33 -9.30
C ILE A 198 12.52 5.29 -10.30
N PRO A 199 13.75 5.00 -10.78
CA PRO A 199 14.39 5.83 -11.76
C PRO A 199 13.69 5.67 -13.12
N LEU A 200 13.38 6.78 -13.78
CA LEU A 200 12.77 6.79 -15.10
C LEU A 200 13.75 6.34 -16.20
N ALA A 201 15.05 6.51 -15.95
CA ALA A 201 16.09 6.08 -16.88
C ALA A 201 16.65 4.71 -16.49
N SER A 202 16.88 3.85 -17.46
CA SER A 202 17.57 2.57 -17.32
C SER A 202 19.09 2.70 -17.44
N GLY A 203 19.56 3.81 -18.00
CA GLY A 203 20.97 4.08 -18.21
C GLY A 203 21.21 5.45 -18.86
N MET A 204 22.47 5.72 -19.18
CA MET A 204 22.89 6.94 -19.86
C MET A 204 23.82 6.58 -21.02
N VAL A 205 23.61 7.17 -22.18
CA VAL A 205 24.56 7.15 -23.29
C VAL A 205 25.43 8.40 -23.18
N LEU A 206 26.72 8.20 -23.01
CA LEU A 206 27.69 9.30 -22.98
C LEU A 206 27.95 9.83 -24.37
N ALA A 207 28.45 11.06 -24.49
CA ALA A 207 28.91 11.62 -25.73
C ALA A 207 30.15 10.85 -26.25
N GLY A 208 30.22 10.62 -27.55
CA GLY A 208 31.35 9.98 -28.21
C GLY A 208 31.16 8.52 -28.62
N PRO A 209 30.52 7.64 -27.85
CA PRO A 209 30.23 6.28 -28.29
C PRO A 209 29.37 6.22 -29.55
N LYS A 210 29.63 5.22 -30.39
CA LYS A 210 28.78 4.88 -31.51
C LYS A 210 27.50 4.22 -31.03
N ILE A 211 26.35 4.76 -31.43
CA ILE A 211 25.03 4.24 -31.09
C ILE A 211 24.63 3.11 -32.01
N VAL A 212 24.82 3.32 -33.31
CA VAL A 212 24.52 2.34 -34.36
C VAL A 212 25.49 2.49 -35.55
N ASP A 213 25.81 1.41 -36.16
CA ASP A 213 26.61 1.36 -37.40
C ASP A 213 25.75 0.94 -38.59
N ARG A 214 26.21 1.21 -39.78
CA ARG A 214 25.58 0.74 -41.00
C ARG A 214 25.65 -0.80 -41.04
N GLY A 215 24.50 -1.45 -41.09
CA GLY A 215 24.36 -2.90 -41.11
C GLY A 215 23.51 -3.37 -42.26
#